data_777cc74c25d8e811d3c10c5e232d79e4
#
_entry.id   777cc74c25d8e811d3c10c5e232d79e4
#
_cell.length_a   1.000
_cell.length_b   1.000
_cell.length_c   1.000
_cell.angle_alpha   90.00
_cell.angle_beta   90.00
_cell.angle_gamma   90.00
#
_symmetry.space_group_name_H-M   'P 1'
#
loop_
_entity.id
_entity.type
_entity.pdbx_description
1 polymer ?
#
loop_
_entity_poly.entity_id
_entity_poly.type
_entity_poly.pdbx_seq_one_letter_code
_entity_poly.pdbx_strand_id
1 'polypeptide(L)'
;MRVLTATVTGDSQLRLLFSDGFCGEIDLAPSFESTDPLRDADFFSKVSTNGLTIEWPGGIDYCPDTLREWCEAGCVQRERKEVFSS
;
A
#
# COMPACT_ATOMS: atom_id res chain seq x y z
N MET A 1 14.49 2.34 3.53
CA MET A 1 13.67 1.54 2.60
C MET A 1 12.89 2.46 1.68
N ARG A 2 12.91 2.19 0.40
CA ARG A 2 12.18 3.00 -0.57
C ARG A 2 11.42 2.13 -1.55
N VAL A 3 10.32 2.65 -2.07
CA VAL A 3 9.56 1.99 -3.12
C VAL A 3 10.02 2.57 -4.45
N LEU A 4 10.53 1.74 -5.31
CA LEU A 4 11.07 2.16 -6.60
C LEU A 4 10.00 2.24 -7.69
N THR A 5 9.10 1.25 -7.71
CA THR A 5 8.02 1.26 -8.69
C THR A 5 6.74 0.73 -8.05
N ALA A 6 5.62 1.13 -8.61
CA ALA A 6 4.30 0.65 -8.17
C ALA A 6 3.43 0.46 -9.41
N THR A 7 2.81 -0.70 -9.52
CA THR A 7 1.96 -1.03 -10.65
C THR A 7 0.61 -1.51 -10.11
N VAL A 8 -0.47 -0.93 -10.61
CA VAL A 8 -1.82 -1.33 -10.21
C VAL A 8 -2.14 -2.65 -10.90
N THR A 9 -2.48 -3.67 -10.11
CA THR A 9 -2.78 -5.00 -10.64
C THR A 9 -4.24 -5.41 -10.40
N GLY A 10 -5.00 -4.59 -9.67
CA GLY A 10 -6.42 -4.85 -9.43
C GLY A 10 -7.04 -3.60 -8.85
N ASP A 11 -8.31 -3.65 -8.46
CA ASP A 11 -9.03 -2.49 -7.96
C ASP A 11 -8.39 -1.87 -6.72
N SER A 12 -7.72 -2.67 -5.92
CA SER A 12 -7.06 -2.19 -4.72
C SER A 12 -5.71 -2.88 -4.52
N GLN A 13 -5.19 -3.50 -5.58
CA GLN A 13 -3.95 -4.26 -5.51
C GLN A 13 -2.81 -3.58 -6.22
N LEU A 14 -1.63 -3.65 -5.62
CA LEU A 14 -0.43 -3.05 -6.19
C LEU A 14 0.70 -4.06 -6.17
N ARG A 15 1.52 -4.00 -7.21
CA ARG A 15 2.78 -4.71 -7.23
C ARG A 15 3.85 -3.68 -6.99
N LEU A 16 4.71 -3.90 -6.02
CA LEU A 16 5.71 -2.95 -5.59
C LEU A 16 7.12 -3.53 -5.72
N LEU A 17 8.05 -2.70 -6.17
CA LEU A 17 9.46 -3.06 -6.18
C LEU A 17 10.15 -2.14 -5.19
N PHE A 18 10.84 -2.72 -4.24
CA PHE A 18 11.51 -1.99 -3.17
C PHE A 18 13.00 -1.84 -3.43
N SER A 19 13.63 -0.90 -2.75
CA SER A 19 15.03 -0.58 -2.96
C SER A 19 15.98 -1.69 -2.58
N ASP A 20 15.52 -2.67 -1.80
CA ASP A 20 16.35 -3.82 -1.42
C ASP A 20 16.19 -4.97 -2.43
N GLY A 21 15.49 -4.73 -3.53
CA GLY A 21 15.29 -5.76 -4.55
C GLY A 21 14.07 -6.64 -4.35
N PHE A 22 13.36 -6.47 -3.24
CA PHE A 22 12.16 -7.28 -2.99
C PHE A 22 11.03 -6.78 -3.88
N CYS A 23 10.31 -7.71 -4.49
CA CYS A 23 9.17 -7.40 -5.32
C CYS A 23 7.98 -8.17 -4.75
N GLY A 24 6.90 -7.48 -4.43
CA GLY A 24 5.73 -8.11 -3.84
C GLY A 24 4.45 -7.45 -4.27
N GLU A 25 3.36 -8.11 -4.03
CA GLU A 25 2.04 -7.64 -4.38
C GLU A 25 1.21 -7.58 -3.12
N ILE A 26 0.40 -6.54 -2.97
CA ILE A 26 -0.40 -6.35 -1.77
C ILE A 26 -1.76 -5.78 -2.13
N ASP A 27 -2.79 -6.25 -1.45
CA ASP A 27 -4.15 -5.71 -1.58
C ASP A 27 -4.35 -4.78 -0.41
N LEU A 28 -4.53 -3.49 -0.68
CA LEU A 28 -4.65 -2.49 0.35
C LEU A 28 -6.06 -2.27 0.86
N ALA A 29 -7.04 -2.96 0.27
CA ALA A 29 -8.44 -2.79 0.66
C ALA A 29 -8.68 -2.91 2.17
N PRO A 30 -8.06 -3.86 2.89
CA PRO A 30 -8.28 -3.95 4.33
C PRO A 30 -7.82 -2.73 5.11
N SER A 31 -6.99 -1.86 4.52
CA SER A 31 -6.53 -0.67 5.20
C SER A 31 -7.43 0.53 4.95
N PHE A 32 -8.44 0.40 4.08
CA PHE A 32 -9.27 1.53 3.69
C PHE A 32 -10.38 1.74 4.69
N GLU A 33 -10.66 3.02 4.97
CA GLU A 33 -11.80 3.41 5.78
C GLU A 33 -13.01 3.51 4.87
N SER A 34 -14.19 3.57 5.42
CA SER A 34 -15.41 3.63 4.61
C SER A 34 -15.49 4.89 3.77
N THR A 35 -14.81 5.97 4.18
CA THR A 35 -14.82 7.22 3.45
C THR A 35 -13.52 7.46 2.71
N ASP A 36 -12.67 6.47 2.63
CA ASP A 36 -11.35 6.62 2.02
C ASP A 36 -11.49 6.74 0.51
N PRO A 37 -10.91 7.76 -0.12
CA PRO A 37 -11.00 7.93 -1.57
C PRO A 37 -10.32 6.80 -2.33
N LEU A 38 -9.42 6.05 -1.69
CA LEU A 38 -8.75 4.94 -2.35
C LEU A 38 -9.68 3.77 -2.66
N ARG A 39 -10.89 3.80 -2.12
CA ARG A 39 -11.87 2.78 -2.42
C ARG A 39 -12.38 2.91 -3.86
N ASP A 40 -12.18 4.08 -4.47
CA ASP A 40 -12.56 4.32 -5.85
C ASP A 40 -11.40 3.83 -6.72
N ALA A 41 -11.65 2.86 -7.57
CA ALA A 41 -10.62 2.28 -8.44
C ALA A 41 -9.95 3.31 -9.33
N ASP A 42 -10.71 4.30 -9.80
CA ASP A 42 -10.17 5.33 -10.66
C ASP A 42 -9.16 6.19 -9.88
N PHE A 43 -9.47 6.52 -8.65
CA PHE A 43 -8.60 7.32 -7.82
C PHE A 43 -7.37 6.48 -7.43
N PHE A 44 -7.58 5.23 -7.12
CA PHE A 44 -6.51 4.32 -6.74
C PHE A 44 -5.49 4.20 -7.87
N SER A 45 -5.95 4.22 -9.11
CA SER A 45 -5.08 4.07 -10.26
C SER A 45 -4.17 5.29 -10.46
N LYS A 46 -4.40 6.37 -9.72
CA LYS A 46 -3.59 7.57 -9.84
C LYS A 46 -2.34 7.51 -8.96
N VAL A 47 -2.03 6.36 -8.44
CA VAL A 47 -0.85 6.17 -7.59
C VAL A 47 0.42 6.52 -8.36
N SER A 48 1.38 7.13 -7.67
CA SER A 48 2.68 7.44 -8.26
C SER A 48 3.75 7.23 -7.20
N THR A 49 5.00 7.17 -7.64
CA THR A 49 6.12 7.09 -6.70
C THR A 49 6.85 8.41 -6.70
N ASN A 50 7.29 8.82 -5.54
CA ASN A 50 8.03 10.08 -5.40
C ASN A 50 9.52 9.83 -5.12
N GLY A 51 9.99 8.61 -5.37
CA GLY A 51 11.37 8.24 -5.12
C GLY A 51 11.61 7.73 -3.70
N LEU A 52 10.59 7.75 -2.86
CA LEU A 52 10.68 7.32 -1.48
C LEU A 52 9.57 6.31 -1.18
N THR A 53 8.35 6.65 -1.52
CA THR A 53 7.21 5.76 -1.30
C THR A 53 6.15 6.04 -2.36
N ILE A 54 5.00 5.40 -2.22
CA ILE A 54 3.88 5.64 -3.13
C ILE A 54 2.99 6.73 -2.55
N GLU A 55 2.33 7.45 -3.41
CA GLU A 55 1.43 8.51 -2.99
C GLU A 55 0.31 8.69 -4.00
N TRP A 56 -0.76 9.34 -3.56
CA TRP A 56 -1.90 9.68 -4.40
C TRP A 56 -2.16 11.17 -4.31
N PRO A 57 -2.89 11.75 -5.26
CA PRO A 57 -3.26 13.16 -5.18
C PRO A 57 -3.97 13.45 -3.87
N GLY A 58 -3.73 14.61 -3.29
CA GLY A 58 -4.35 14.98 -2.02
C GLY A 58 -3.49 14.71 -0.80
N GLY A 59 -2.25 14.27 -1.01
CA GLY A 59 -1.34 14.05 0.10
C GLY A 59 -1.47 12.71 0.79
N ILE A 60 -2.13 11.75 0.15
CA ILE A 60 -2.29 10.42 0.71
C ILE A 60 -1.05 9.60 0.37
N ASP A 61 -0.43 9.00 1.37
CA ASP A 61 0.74 8.15 1.14
C ASP A 61 0.79 7.04 2.18
N TYR A 62 1.73 6.11 2.01
CA TYR A 62 1.94 5.03 2.94
C TYR A 62 3.42 4.96 3.27
N CYS A 63 3.75 4.55 4.49
CA CYS A 63 5.14 4.40 4.91
C CYS A 63 5.78 3.24 4.16
N PRO A 64 6.93 3.42 3.54
CA PRO A 64 7.55 2.34 2.77
C PRO A 64 7.93 1.13 3.62
N ASP A 65 8.31 1.35 4.87
CA ASP A 65 8.66 0.24 5.75
C ASP A 65 7.43 -0.60 6.06
N THR A 66 6.30 0.05 6.27
CA THR A 66 5.04 -0.63 6.52
C THR A 66 4.61 -1.44 5.31
N LEU A 67 4.74 -0.86 4.11
CA LEU A 67 4.39 -1.55 2.88
C LEU A 67 5.28 -2.77 2.67
N ARG A 68 6.58 -2.65 2.98
CA ARG A 68 7.51 -3.75 2.83
C ARG A 68 7.13 -4.89 3.75
N GLU A 69 6.75 -4.57 4.97
CA GLU A 69 6.36 -5.52 5.95
C GLU A 69 5.09 -6.24 5.53
N TRP A 70 4.11 -5.50 5.05
CA TRP A 70 2.85 -6.06 4.58
C TRP A 70 3.06 -6.97 3.37
N CYS A 71 3.91 -6.57 2.44
CA CYS A 71 4.20 -7.39 1.27
C CYS A 71 4.87 -8.69 1.67
N GLU A 72 5.73 -8.64 2.65
CA GLU A 72 6.45 -9.81 3.12
C GLU A 72 5.47 -10.78 3.78
N ALA A 73 4.51 -10.25 4.51
CA ALA A 73 3.50 -11.05 5.18
C ALA A 73 2.40 -11.53 4.22
N GLY A 74 2.29 -10.89 3.07
CA GLY A 74 1.28 -11.24 2.08
C GLY A 74 -0.07 -10.61 2.31
N CYS A 75 -0.21 -9.77 3.32
CA CYS A 75 -1.47 -9.10 3.62
C CYS A 75 -1.25 -7.92 4.55
N VAL A 76 -2.25 -7.04 4.60
CA VAL A 76 -2.24 -5.91 5.50
C VAL A 76 -2.39 -6.42 6.92
N GLN A 77 -1.56 -5.91 7.83
CA GLN A 77 -1.51 -6.39 9.20
C GLN A 77 -2.22 -5.51 10.22
N ARG A 78 -3.15 -4.70 9.76
CA ARG A 78 -3.78 -3.73 10.64
C ARG A 78 -4.60 -4.34 11.78
N GLU A 79 -5.24 -5.47 11.53
CA GLU A 79 -6.09 -6.07 12.52
C GLU A 79 -5.32 -6.63 13.70
N ARG A 80 -4.02 -6.71 13.62
CA ARG A 80 -3.21 -7.18 14.69
C ARG A 80 -3.40 -6.34 15.92
N LYS A 81 -3.78 -5.09 15.78
CA LYS A 81 -3.98 -4.24 16.89
C LYS A 81 -5.18 -4.61 17.70
N GLU A 82 -6.20 -5.10 17.06
CA GLU A 82 -7.36 -5.50 17.78
C GLU A 82 -7.08 -6.70 18.64
N VAL A 83 -6.28 -7.62 18.16
CA VAL A 83 -5.92 -8.75 18.93
C VAL A 83 -5.23 -8.31 20.18
N PHE A 84 -4.35 -7.32 20.12
CA PHE A 84 -3.62 -6.85 21.18
C PHE A 84 -4.42 -6.17 22.15
N SER A 85 -5.48 -5.47 21.76
CA SER A 85 -6.26 -4.74 22.66
C SER A 85 -7.19 -5.62 23.46
N SER A 86 -7.42 -6.79 23.11
CA SER A 86 -8.25 -7.67 23.90
C SER A 86 -7.43 -8.38 24.99
#